data_70b652976086b3265040927cb6671bcb
#
_entry.id   70b652976086b3265040927cb6671bcb
#
_cell.length_a   1.000
_cell.length_b   1.000
_cell.length_c   1.000
_cell.angle_alpha   90.00
_cell.angle_beta   90.00
_cell.angle_gamma   90.00
#
_symmetry.space_group_name_H-M   'P 1'
#
loop_
_entity.id
_entity.type
_entity.pdbx_description
1 polymer ?
#
loop_
_entity_poly.entity_id
_entity_poly.type
_entity_poly.pdbx_seq_one_letter_code
_entity_poly.pdbx_strand_id
1 'polypeptide(L)'
;MFLGLRTAVYYVNDIEQGKQWYASILGFPPYFDEPFYVGFNVAGYELGLQPVEGEAIAPQVHAAVYWGVESCENALKDLLEKGAQANEDVQDVGGGIKVASVKDPFGNVFGVIENPHFKLNDV
;
A
#
# COMPACT_ATOMS: atom_id res chain seq x y z
N MET A 1 16.62 -20.95 1.37
CA MET A 1 16.86 -19.54 1.07
C MET A 1 15.50 -18.85 0.87
N PHE A 2 15.49 -17.60 0.50
CA PHE A 2 14.25 -16.83 0.42
C PHE A 2 13.41 -17.24 -0.79
N LEU A 3 12.07 -17.26 -0.60
CA LEU A 3 11.13 -17.61 -1.65
C LEU A 3 10.51 -16.39 -2.33
N GLY A 4 10.92 -15.18 -1.93
CA GLY A 4 10.41 -13.92 -2.45
C GLY A 4 9.70 -13.09 -1.39
N LEU A 5 9.32 -11.90 -1.75
CA LEU A 5 8.54 -11.04 -0.86
C LEU A 5 7.11 -11.61 -0.76
N ARG A 6 6.53 -11.58 0.43
CA ARG A 6 5.24 -12.22 0.69
C ARG A 6 4.20 -11.25 1.25
N THR A 7 4.60 -10.46 2.23
CA THR A 7 3.66 -9.70 3.05
C THR A 7 4.20 -8.31 3.30
N ALA A 8 3.33 -7.33 3.19
CA ALA A 8 3.57 -5.99 3.68
C ALA A 8 2.55 -5.71 4.77
N VAL A 9 2.99 -5.21 5.91
CA VAL A 9 2.11 -4.92 7.04
C VAL A 9 2.12 -3.41 7.29
N TYR A 10 0.94 -2.84 7.32
CA TYR A 10 0.74 -1.45 7.73
C TYR A 10 0.07 -1.43 9.10
N TYR A 11 0.52 -0.51 9.93
CA TYR A 11 -0.09 -0.29 11.24
C TYR A 11 -1.14 0.81 11.13
N VAL A 12 -2.30 0.57 11.73
CA VAL A 12 -3.42 1.51 11.70
C VAL A 12 -3.90 1.73 13.13
N ASN A 13 -4.36 2.94 13.43
CA ASN A 13 -4.87 3.26 14.76
C ASN A 13 -6.32 2.81 14.95
N ASP A 14 -7.02 2.50 13.88
CA ASP A 14 -8.39 1.97 13.90
C ASP A 14 -8.50 0.91 12.82
N ILE A 15 -8.55 -0.36 13.24
CA ILE A 15 -8.51 -1.48 12.30
C ILE A 15 -9.76 -1.53 11.42
N GLU A 16 -10.92 -1.13 11.95
CA GLU A 16 -12.18 -1.12 11.20
C GLU A 16 -12.14 -0.08 10.09
N GLN A 17 -11.67 1.12 10.39
CA GLN A 17 -11.49 2.17 9.39
C GLN A 17 -10.42 1.79 8.39
N GLY A 18 -9.33 1.19 8.85
CA GLY A 18 -8.25 0.72 7.97
C GLY A 18 -8.76 -0.32 6.98
N LYS A 19 -9.50 -1.29 7.48
CA LYS A 19 -10.10 -2.32 6.63
C LYS A 19 -10.99 -1.70 5.55
N GLN A 20 -11.87 -0.78 5.94
CA GLN A 20 -12.78 -0.14 4.99
C GLN A 20 -12.04 0.68 3.94
N TRP A 21 -11.04 1.43 4.37
CA TRP A 21 -10.26 2.27 3.45
C TRP A 21 -9.52 1.42 2.42
N TYR A 22 -8.79 0.40 2.88
CA TYR A 22 -8.02 -0.45 1.97
C TYR A 22 -8.93 -1.27 1.06
N ALA A 23 -10.06 -1.76 1.57
CA ALA A 23 -11.04 -2.42 0.71
C ALA A 23 -11.54 -1.49 -0.39
N SER A 24 -11.72 -0.21 -0.08
CA SER A 24 -12.20 0.76 -1.07
C SER A 24 -11.19 1.01 -2.19
N ILE A 25 -9.89 1.07 -1.88
CA ILE A 25 -8.87 1.30 -2.92
C ILE A 25 -8.50 0.02 -3.65
N LEU A 26 -8.57 -1.14 -3.00
CA LEU A 26 -8.27 -2.42 -3.64
C LEU A 26 -9.43 -2.92 -4.48
N GLY A 27 -10.64 -2.61 -4.08
CA GLY A 27 -11.84 -3.04 -4.80
C GLY A 27 -12.37 -4.40 -4.39
N PHE A 28 -11.91 -4.95 -3.26
CA PHE A 28 -12.38 -6.25 -2.76
C PHE A 28 -12.19 -6.32 -1.24
N PRO A 29 -12.95 -7.20 -0.56
CA PRO A 29 -12.85 -7.33 0.89
C PRO A 29 -11.64 -8.17 1.29
N PRO A 30 -11.25 -8.11 2.59
CA PRO A 30 -10.18 -8.97 3.08
C PRO A 30 -10.61 -10.44 3.12
N TYR A 31 -9.64 -11.33 3.00
CA TYR A 31 -9.90 -12.77 3.17
C TYR A 31 -9.79 -13.21 4.63
N PHE A 32 -9.10 -12.42 5.45
CA PHE A 32 -8.95 -12.66 6.88
C PHE A 32 -9.32 -11.37 7.59
N ASP A 33 -10.25 -11.45 8.54
CA ASP A 33 -10.85 -10.25 9.14
C ASP A 33 -11.12 -10.51 10.61
N GLU A 34 -10.16 -10.16 11.44
CA GLU A 34 -10.22 -10.30 12.90
C GLU A 34 -9.83 -8.99 13.56
N PRO A 35 -10.24 -8.75 14.82
CA PRO A 35 -9.89 -7.48 15.48
C PRO A 35 -8.39 -7.25 15.66
N PHE A 36 -7.58 -8.28 15.59
CA PHE A 36 -6.14 -8.18 15.79
C PHE A 36 -5.35 -8.16 14.49
N TYR A 37 -5.99 -8.48 13.36
CA TYR A 37 -5.29 -8.54 12.07
C TYR A 37 -6.29 -8.65 10.92
N VAL A 38 -6.08 -7.82 9.90
CA VAL A 38 -6.86 -7.91 8.65
C VAL A 38 -5.88 -8.22 7.52
N GLY A 39 -6.20 -9.24 6.73
CA GLY A 39 -5.36 -9.66 5.61
C GLY A 39 -6.09 -9.60 4.29
N PHE A 40 -5.47 -8.96 3.29
CA PHE A 40 -5.97 -8.92 1.92
C PHE A 40 -5.07 -9.76 1.04
N ASN A 41 -5.67 -10.53 0.14
CA ASN A 41 -4.93 -11.26 -0.88
C ASN A 41 -4.84 -10.39 -2.13
N VAL A 42 -3.64 -9.87 -2.40
CA VAL A 42 -3.40 -8.99 -3.53
C VAL A 42 -2.56 -9.75 -4.55
N ALA A 43 -3.21 -10.36 -5.51
CA ALA A 43 -2.56 -11.16 -6.57
C ALA A 43 -1.62 -12.24 -6.00
N GLY A 44 -2.00 -12.85 -4.90
CA GLY A 44 -1.21 -13.89 -4.24
C GLY A 44 -0.29 -13.39 -3.13
N TYR A 45 -0.08 -12.08 -3.04
CA TYR A 45 0.72 -11.48 -1.97
C TYR A 45 -0.21 -10.95 -0.88
N GLU A 46 0.29 -10.86 0.33
CA GLU A 46 -0.54 -10.42 1.44
C GLU A 46 -0.27 -8.99 1.84
N LEU A 47 -1.33 -8.20 1.91
CA LEU A 47 -1.33 -6.94 2.63
C LEU A 47 -1.98 -7.18 3.98
N GLY A 48 -1.23 -6.95 5.06
CA GLY A 48 -1.72 -7.07 6.41
C GLY A 48 -1.94 -5.71 7.05
N LEU A 49 -2.98 -5.60 7.86
CA LEU A 49 -3.21 -4.44 8.71
C LEU A 49 -3.20 -4.90 10.16
N GLN A 50 -2.45 -4.20 10.99
CA GLN A 50 -2.42 -4.46 12.44
C GLN A 50 -2.81 -3.21 13.21
N PRO A 51 -3.60 -3.36 14.27
CA PRO A 51 -3.91 -2.22 15.11
C PRO A 51 -2.70 -1.83 15.94
N VAL A 52 -2.55 -0.53 16.19
CA VAL A 52 -1.57 -0.02 17.11
C VAL A 52 -2.20 0.11 18.47
N GLU A 53 -1.54 -0.43 19.49
CA GLU A 53 -1.98 -0.22 20.86
C GLU A 53 -1.47 1.14 21.33
N GLY A 54 -2.41 1.95 21.85
CA GLY A 54 -2.07 3.25 22.40
C GLY A 54 -2.10 4.36 21.38
N GLU A 55 -1.38 5.42 21.69
CA GLU A 55 -1.38 6.62 20.87
C GLU A 55 -0.67 6.42 19.52
N ALA A 56 -0.95 7.34 18.64
CA ALA A 56 -0.53 7.35 17.27
C ALA A 56 0.88 6.80 17.07
N ILE A 57 1.01 6.00 16.02
CA ILE A 57 2.31 5.57 15.52
C ILE A 57 3.17 6.81 15.41
N ALA A 58 4.26 6.84 16.15
CA ALA A 58 5.25 7.87 15.95
C ALA A 58 5.62 7.84 14.46
N PRO A 59 5.86 8.99 13.82
CA PRO A 59 6.27 9.01 12.42
C PRO A 59 7.61 8.33 12.29
N GLN A 60 7.57 7.03 12.25
CA GLN A 60 8.74 6.19 12.12
C GLN A 60 9.16 6.14 10.68
N VAL A 61 10.42 5.95 10.48
CA VAL A 61 10.90 5.60 9.16
C VAL A 61 10.38 4.22 8.86
N HIS A 62 9.42 4.16 7.96
CA HIS A 62 8.90 2.89 7.46
C HIS A 62 9.62 2.56 6.17
N ALA A 63 9.88 1.29 5.96
CA ALA A 63 10.33 0.84 4.67
C ALA A 63 9.27 1.24 3.64
N ALA A 64 9.70 1.85 2.55
CA ALA A 64 8.77 2.21 1.50
C ALA A 64 8.26 0.94 0.82
N VAL A 65 6.94 0.79 0.77
CA VAL A 65 6.29 -0.30 0.05
C VAL A 65 5.70 0.28 -1.21
N TYR A 66 6.08 -0.28 -2.35
CA TYR A 66 5.60 0.21 -3.65
C TYR A 66 4.67 -0.81 -4.27
N TRP A 67 3.56 -0.32 -4.79
CA TRP A 67 2.55 -1.11 -5.48
C TRP A 67 2.65 -0.85 -6.97
N GLY A 68 2.68 -1.92 -7.76
CA GLY A 68 2.72 -1.79 -9.21
C GLY A 68 1.43 -1.20 -9.76
N VAL A 69 1.54 -0.20 -10.62
CA VAL A 69 0.39 0.44 -11.29
C VAL A 69 0.72 0.63 -12.76
N GLU A 70 -0.32 0.77 -13.57
CA GLU A 70 -0.12 1.05 -15.00
C GLU A 70 0.26 2.50 -15.25
N SER A 71 -0.27 3.43 -14.43
CA SER A 71 -0.01 4.87 -14.55
C SER A 71 0.10 5.47 -13.16
N CYS A 72 1.28 5.99 -12.83
CA CYS A 72 1.48 6.68 -11.56
C CYS A 72 0.58 7.90 -11.43
N GLU A 73 0.42 8.67 -12.52
CA GLU A 73 -0.41 9.87 -12.49
C GLU A 73 -1.86 9.54 -12.17
N ASN A 74 -2.41 8.51 -12.80
CA ASN A 74 -3.78 8.10 -12.57
C ASN A 74 -3.96 7.50 -11.18
N ALA A 75 -3.01 6.68 -10.73
CA ALA A 75 -3.05 6.08 -9.41
C ALA A 75 -2.99 7.14 -8.31
N LEU A 76 -2.11 8.13 -8.46
CA LEU A 76 -1.99 9.22 -7.50
C LEU A 76 -3.30 10.00 -7.40
N LYS A 77 -3.90 10.33 -8.54
CA LYS A 77 -5.18 11.04 -8.58
C LYS A 77 -6.27 10.25 -7.85
N ASP A 78 -6.39 8.97 -8.15
CA ASP A 78 -7.40 8.11 -7.53
C ASP A 78 -7.23 8.03 -6.02
N LEU A 79 -5.99 7.86 -5.56
CA LEU A 79 -5.72 7.75 -4.13
C LEU A 79 -6.04 9.05 -3.40
N LEU A 80 -5.69 10.19 -3.99
CA LEU A 80 -6.03 11.49 -3.41
C LEU A 80 -7.53 11.70 -3.34
N GLU A 81 -8.27 11.30 -4.37
CA GLU A 81 -9.74 11.37 -4.37
C GLU A 81 -10.35 10.49 -3.28
N LYS A 82 -9.68 9.41 -2.91
CA LYS A 82 -10.15 8.47 -1.88
C LYS A 82 -9.68 8.85 -0.47
N GLY A 83 -9.08 10.01 -0.29
CA GLY A 83 -8.75 10.52 1.02
C GLY A 83 -7.30 10.37 1.46
N ALA A 84 -6.43 9.87 0.60
CA ALA A 84 -5.01 9.84 0.91
C ALA A 84 -4.43 11.26 0.88
N GLN A 85 -3.36 11.46 1.63
CA GLN A 85 -2.62 12.73 1.62
C GLN A 85 -1.46 12.65 0.63
N ALA A 86 -1.21 13.73 -0.09
CA ALA A 86 -0.04 13.82 -0.97
C ALA A 86 1.24 13.69 -0.15
N ASN A 87 2.21 12.93 -0.66
CA ASN A 87 3.53 12.80 -0.06
C ASN A 87 4.61 13.16 -1.07
N GLU A 88 4.82 12.32 -2.06
CA GLU A 88 5.77 12.61 -3.13
C GLU A 88 5.07 12.56 -4.47
N ASP A 89 5.26 13.62 -5.26
CA ASP A 89 4.72 13.69 -6.61
C ASP A 89 5.38 12.66 -7.53
N VAL A 90 4.77 12.46 -8.69
CA VAL A 90 5.32 11.54 -9.70
C VAL A 90 6.71 12.00 -10.11
N GLN A 91 7.67 11.10 -10.05
CA GLN A 91 9.05 11.33 -10.45
C GLN A 91 9.46 10.25 -11.45
N ASP A 92 10.10 10.67 -12.53
CA ASP A 92 10.75 9.76 -13.47
C ASP A 92 12.14 9.45 -12.89
N VAL A 93 12.36 8.19 -12.55
CA VAL A 93 13.63 7.75 -11.96
C VAL A 93 14.54 7.09 -12.98
N GLY A 94 14.22 7.20 -14.27
CA GLY A 94 15.01 6.66 -15.35
C GLY A 94 14.39 5.43 -16.00
N GLY A 95 14.69 5.21 -17.27
CA GLY A 95 14.23 4.02 -18.00
C GLY A 95 12.72 3.93 -18.18
N GLY A 96 12.00 5.03 -18.06
CA GLY A 96 10.53 5.01 -18.11
C GLY A 96 9.88 4.58 -16.81
N ILE A 97 10.65 4.41 -15.74
CA ILE A 97 10.14 4.03 -14.43
C ILE A 97 9.73 5.29 -13.67
N LYS A 98 8.49 5.30 -13.19
CA LYS A 98 7.96 6.42 -12.42
C LYS A 98 7.53 5.93 -11.05
N VAL A 99 7.73 6.76 -10.04
CA VAL A 99 7.30 6.48 -8.67
C VAL A 99 6.57 7.68 -8.11
N ALA A 100 5.67 7.42 -7.18
CA ALA A 100 4.99 8.44 -6.42
C ALA A 100 4.59 7.83 -5.07
N SER A 101 4.20 8.66 -4.13
CA SER A 101 3.70 8.15 -2.87
C SER A 101 2.66 9.08 -2.27
N VAL A 102 1.81 8.48 -1.47
CA VAL A 102 0.83 9.18 -0.65
C VAL A 102 0.97 8.68 0.78
N LYS A 103 0.31 9.33 1.70
CA LYS A 103 0.10 8.78 3.04
C LYS A 103 -1.33 8.31 3.15
N ASP A 104 -1.50 7.11 3.70
CA ASP A 104 -2.83 6.63 3.98
C ASP A 104 -3.44 7.45 5.13
N PRO A 105 -4.75 7.29 5.44
CA PRO A 105 -5.37 8.07 6.53
C PRO A 105 -4.76 7.82 7.91
N PHE A 106 -3.87 6.85 8.03
CA PHE A 106 -3.26 6.45 9.31
C PHE A 106 -1.79 6.83 9.41
N GLY A 107 -1.25 7.51 8.39
CA GLY A 107 0.12 8.00 8.39
C GLY A 107 1.16 7.10 7.73
N ASN A 108 0.75 5.96 7.19
CA ASN A 108 1.69 5.07 6.48
C ASN A 108 1.98 5.62 5.09
N VAL A 109 3.24 5.49 4.67
CA VAL A 109 3.62 5.83 3.30
C VAL A 109 3.20 4.69 2.37
N PHE A 110 2.42 5.02 1.37
CA PHE A 110 1.92 4.09 0.35
C PHE A 110 2.51 4.50 -0.99
N GLY A 111 3.44 3.71 -1.49
CA GLY A 111 4.15 4.01 -2.74
C GLY A 111 3.51 3.33 -3.93
N VAL A 112 3.58 3.97 -5.08
CA VAL A 112 3.18 3.37 -6.35
C VAL A 112 4.34 3.43 -7.32
N ILE A 113 4.43 2.44 -8.18
CA ILE A 113 5.52 2.33 -9.15
C ILE A 113 4.95 1.90 -10.51
N GLU A 114 5.30 2.65 -11.52
CA GLU A 114 5.02 2.32 -12.91
C GLU A 114 6.34 1.85 -13.51
N ASN A 115 6.45 0.56 -13.79
CA ASN A 115 7.68 -0.03 -14.32
C ASN A 115 7.35 -0.87 -15.55
N PRO A 116 7.60 -0.35 -16.76
CA PRO A 116 7.29 -1.08 -17.99
C PRO A 116 8.16 -2.32 -18.20
N HIS A 117 9.22 -2.47 -17.42
CA HIS A 117 10.16 -3.59 -17.55
C HIS A 117 9.87 -4.73 -16.58
N PHE A 118 8.97 -4.50 -15.61
CA PHE A 118 8.69 -5.51 -14.60
C PHE A 118 7.79 -6.60 -15.18
N LYS A 119 8.21 -7.85 -15.00
CA LYS A 119 7.40 -9.01 -15.36
C LYS A 119 7.50 -10.03 -14.26
N LEU A 120 6.36 -10.62 -13.88
CA LEU A 120 6.39 -11.77 -13.02
C LEU A 120 6.93 -12.94 -13.83
N ASN A 121 7.86 -13.67 -13.22
CA ASN A 121 8.32 -14.90 -13.85
C ASN A 121 7.21 -15.94 -13.80
N ASP A 122 6.92 -16.54 -14.94
CA ASP A 122 6.06 -17.70 -15.00
C ASP A 122 6.84 -18.88 -14.41
N VAL A 123 6.50 -19.24 -13.19
CA VAL A 123 7.14 -20.35 -12.52
C VAL A 123 6.12 -21.45 -12.34
#